data_abb4d02bba4f94766feb88bd6670510c
#
_entry.id   abb4d02bba4f94766feb88bd6670510c
#
_cell.length_a   1.000
_cell.length_b   1.000
_cell.length_c   1.000
_cell.angle_alpha   90.00
_cell.angle_beta   90.00
_cell.angle_gamma   90.00
#
_symmetry.space_group_name_H-M   'P 1'
#
loop_
_entity.id
_entity.type
_entity.pdbx_description
1 polymer ?
#
loop_
_entity_poly.entity_id
_entity_poly.type
_entity_poly.pdbx_seq_one_letter_code
_entity_poly.pdbx_strand_id
1 'polypeptide(L)'
;GARLYTYIWTVKLCMEACTDAGIPVWILDRPNPVGRLPFDGPVLKEDYFSFVGGASIPLCHRMTIGEMALWIKTQYFNNCDLNIVWMKNWNRNSLFDETGLPWILPSPNMPTLKTAMVYPGTVLAEALNISEGRGTTIPFELFGAPFIDPEKLKINLDKRNIPGCIFRVHSFIPTFNKFAGTNCNGLQIHITDPSSYFPVAVAFEVFEAIFQTTPPGSLKFKDPPYEYEFKLMPFDILSGDSVMRRSLLNGIPVATERQRWLSEIEDFREDFSQLSAY
;
A
#
# COMPACT_ATOMS: atom_id res chain seq x y z
N GLY A 1 3.32 1.82 -7.55
CA GLY A 1 2.49 0.69 -7.18
C GLY A 1 2.59 0.32 -5.73
N ALA A 2 1.64 -0.46 -5.31
CA ALA A 2 1.61 -1.04 -3.98
C ALA A 2 1.91 -2.54 -4.05
N ARG A 3 2.81 -3.05 -3.21
CA ARG A 3 3.16 -4.46 -3.12
C ARG A 3 1.93 -5.36 -2.92
N LEU A 4 0.95 -4.87 -2.17
CA LEU A 4 -0.28 -5.58 -1.83
C LEU A 4 -1.28 -5.67 -2.99
N TYR A 5 -1.00 -5.04 -4.13
CA TYR A 5 -1.83 -5.11 -5.32
C TYR A 5 -1.37 -6.28 -6.19
N THR A 6 -2.00 -7.43 -6.03
CA THR A 6 -1.49 -8.78 -6.32
C THR A 6 -1.21 -9.14 -7.77
N TYR A 7 -1.56 -8.32 -8.76
CA TYR A 7 -1.25 -8.60 -10.18
C TYR A 7 0.24 -8.80 -10.46
N ILE A 8 1.12 -8.12 -9.71
CA ILE A 8 2.57 -8.32 -9.84
C ILE A 8 2.98 -9.74 -9.43
N TRP A 9 2.29 -10.35 -8.47
CA TRP A 9 2.55 -11.73 -8.04
C TRP A 9 1.99 -12.74 -9.03
N THR A 10 0.86 -12.43 -9.67
CA THR A 10 0.36 -13.22 -10.81
C THR A 10 1.40 -13.25 -11.94
N VAL A 11 2.04 -12.11 -12.25
CA VAL A 11 3.13 -12.06 -13.23
C VAL A 11 4.30 -12.95 -12.80
N LYS A 12 4.72 -12.90 -11.53
CA LYS A 12 5.79 -13.76 -11.00
C LYS A 12 5.47 -15.24 -11.20
N LEU A 13 4.26 -15.68 -10.85
CA LEU A 13 3.80 -17.06 -11.02
C LEU A 13 3.74 -17.49 -12.51
N CYS A 14 3.28 -16.59 -13.38
CA CYS A 14 3.29 -16.83 -14.83
C CYS A 14 4.73 -16.96 -15.35
N MET A 15 5.65 -16.11 -14.89
CA MET A 15 7.06 -16.19 -15.29
C MET A 15 7.70 -17.51 -14.85
N GLU A 16 7.42 -17.98 -13.64
CA GLU A 16 7.87 -19.27 -13.13
C GLU A 16 7.38 -20.42 -14.05
N ALA A 17 6.06 -20.51 -14.23
CA ALA A 17 5.46 -21.58 -15.06
C ALA A 17 5.93 -21.55 -16.51
N CYS A 18 6.08 -20.36 -17.10
CA CYS A 18 6.57 -20.21 -18.47
C CYS A 18 8.05 -20.57 -18.59
N THR A 19 8.87 -20.23 -17.60
CA THR A 19 10.28 -20.60 -17.55
C THR A 19 10.44 -22.13 -17.53
N ASP A 20 9.68 -22.80 -16.67
CA ASP A 20 9.69 -24.28 -16.56
C ASP A 20 9.22 -24.95 -17.84
N ALA A 21 8.28 -24.34 -18.56
CA ALA A 21 7.75 -24.86 -19.82
C ALA A 21 8.56 -24.45 -21.07
N GLY A 22 9.58 -23.58 -20.92
CA GLY A 22 10.34 -23.04 -22.05
C GLY A 22 9.53 -22.13 -22.97
N ILE A 23 8.53 -21.41 -22.42
CA ILE A 23 7.63 -20.53 -23.16
C ILE A 23 8.03 -19.07 -22.92
N PRO A 24 8.15 -18.22 -23.98
CA PRO A 24 8.48 -16.82 -23.80
C PRO A 24 7.33 -16.04 -23.11
N VAL A 25 7.70 -15.10 -22.24
CA VAL A 25 6.78 -14.19 -21.54
C VAL A 25 6.84 -12.82 -22.19
N TRP A 26 5.69 -12.25 -22.52
CA TRP A 26 5.57 -10.90 -23.05
C TRP A 26 4.81 -10.02 -22.06
N ILE A 27 5.45 -8.91 -21.64
CA ILE A 27 4.83 -7.88 -20.79
C ILE A 27 4.60 -6.63 -21.63
N LEU A 28 3.35 -6.22 -21.75
CA LEU A 28 2.97 -4.93 -22.32
C LEU A 28 2.93 -3.91 -21.18
N ASP A 29 3.97 -3.09 -21.06
CA ASP A 29 4.12 -2.20 -19.91
C ASP A 29 3.03 -1.12 -19.85
N ARG A 30 2.71 -0.67 -18.65
CA ARG A 30 1.65 0.30 -18.37
C ARG A 30 2.13 1.33 -17.36
N PRO A 31 1.58 2.58 -17.40
CA PRO A 31 1.89 3.60 -16.42
C PRO A 31 1.61 3.09 -15.00
N ASN A 32 2.58 3.27 -14.10
CA ASN A 32 2.28 3.17 -12.68
C ASN A 32 1.48 4.42 -12.29
N PRO A 33 0.19 4.29 -11.89
CA PRO A 33 -0.67 5.45 -11.67
C PRO A 33 -0.20 6.33 -10.51
N VAL A 34 0.58 5.76 -9.59
CA VAL A 34 1.10 6.44 -8.39
C VAL A 34 2.63 6.59 -8.43
N GLY A 35 3.22 6.64 -9.62
CA GLY A 35 4.67 6.72 -9.81
C GLY A 35 5.33 7.95 -9.18
N ARG A 36 4.59 9.07 -9.05
CA ARG A 36 5.07 10.29 -8.39
C ARG A 36 5.20 10.16 -6.86
N LEU A 37 4.43 9.26 -6.23
CA LEU A 37 4.56 9.03 -4.80
C LEU A 37 5.98 8.54 -4.47
N PRO A 38 6.55 8.93 -3.31
CA PRO A 38 7.84 8.42 -2.86
C PRO A 38 7.83 6.90 -2.66
N PHE A 39 9.01 6.27 -2.66
CA PHE A 39 9.15 4.96 -2.04
C PHE A 39 8.79 5.06 -0.57
N ASP A 40 8.02 4.10 -0.05
CA ASP A 40 7.55 4.17 1.33
C ASP A 40 7.17 2.79 1.89
N GLY A 41 7.30 2.67 3.21
CA GLY A 41 6.98 1.48 3.96
C GLY A 41 8.06 0.40 3.95
N PRO A 42 7.98 -0.56 4.89
CA PRO A 42 8.98 -1.60 5.05
C PRO A 42 9.20 -2.45 3.80
N VAL A 43 10.44 -2.86 3.57
CA VAL A 43 10.79 -3.93 2.63
C VAL A 43 10.31 -5.25 3.21
N LEU A 44 9.59 -6.04 2.40
CA LEU A 44 9.06 -7.34 2.81
C LEU A 44 10.17 -8.30 3.19
N LYS A 45 10.09 -8.88 4.38
CA LYS A 45 11.00 -9.95 4.81
C LYS A 45 10.51 -11.31 4.32
N GLU A 46 11.43 -12.20 3.98
CA GLU A 46 11.12 -13.51 3.39
C GLU A 46 10.17 -14.36 4.25
N ASP A 47 10.33 -14.30 5.57
CA ASP A 47 9.45 -15.01 6.52
C ASP A 47 7.96 -14.61 6.42
N TYR A 48 7.66 -13.50 5.74
CA TYR A 48 6.31 -12.96 5.52
C TYR A 48 5.85 -13.05 4.07
N PHE A 49 6.57 -13.80 3.22
CA PHE A 49 6.12 -14.04 1.85
C PHE A 49 4.78 -14.77 1.87
N SER A 50 3.86 -14.30 1.02
CA SER A 50 2.48 -14.78 0.98
C SER A 50 1.84 -14.43 -0.38
N PHE A 51 0.57 -14.76 -0.53
CA PHE A 51 -0.21 -14.37 -1.71
C PHE A 51 -0.19 -12.85 -1.99
N VAL A 52 -0.08 -12.01 -0.96
CA VAL A 52 -0.06 -10.54 -1.09
C VAL A 52 1.35 -9.93 -1.06
N GLY A 53 2.39 -10.76 -1.12
CA GLY A 53 3.76 -10.31 -1.16
C GLY A 53 4.73 -11.45 -1.43
N GLY A 54 5.35 -11.50 -2.60
CA GLY A 54 6.21 -12.60 -3.03
C GLY A 54 7.64 -12.20 -3.36
N ALA A 55 8.10 -11.03 -2.93
CA ALA A 55 9.47 -10.57 -3.13
C ALA A 55 9.83 -9.44 -2.16
N SER A 56 11.12 -9.29 -1.83
CA SER A 56 11.65 -8.30 -0.90
C SER A 56 11.68 -6.90 -1.53
N ILE A 57 10.53 -6.27 -1.62
CA ILE A 57 10.34 -4.91 -2.14
C ILE A 57 9.61 -4.02 -1.14
N PRO A 58 9.77 -2.68 -1.19
CA PRO A 58 9.02 -1.74 -0.37
C PRO A 58 7.51 -1.86 -0.60
N LEU A 59 6.71 -1.50 0.39
CA LEU A 59 5.26 -1.53 0.27
C LEU A 59 4.77 -0.60 -0.85
N CYS A 60 5.31 0.61 -0.95
CA CYS A 60 5.12 1.53 -2.08
C CYS A 60 6.41 1.54 -2.92
N HIS A 61 6.40 0.86 -4.09
CA HIS A 61 7.63 0.49 -4.83
C HIS A 61 7.90 1.27 -6.11
N ARG A 62 7.03 2.14 -6.56
CA ARG A 62 7.17 3.03 -7.75
C ARG A 62 7.38 2.34 -9.12
N MET A 63 7.66 1.04 -9.18
CA MET A 63 7.92 0.32 -10.43
C MET A 63 6.67 0.20 -11.31
N THR A 64 6.85 0.20 -12.64
CA THR A 64 5.85 -0.27 -13.59
C THR A 64 5.77 -1.80 -13.56
N ILE A 65 4.78 -2.38 -14.24
CA ILE A 65 4.68 -3.85 -14.33
C ILE A 65 5.85 -4.46 -15.13
N GLY A 66 6.34 -3.74 -16.15
CA GLY A 66 7.51 -4.14 -16.93
C GLY A 66 8.79 -4.12 -16.11
N GLU A 67 9.02 -3.07 -15.34
CA GLU A 67 10.17 -2.97 -14.44
C GLU A 67 10.11 -4.02 -13.32
N MET A 68 8.92 -4.28 -12.78
CA MET A 68 8.72 -5.34 -11.80
C MET A 68 9.04 -6.72 -12.39
N ALA A 69 8.58 -7.01 -13.60
CA ALA A 69 8.90 -8.25 -14.28
C ALA A 69 10.41 -8.41 -14.54
N LEU A 70 11.08 -7.33 -14.95
CA LEU A 70 12.52 -7.32 -15.15
C LEU A 70 13.27 -7.57 -13.83
N TRP A 71 12.86 -6.90 -12.76
CA TRP A 71 13.43 -7.09 -11.41
C TRP A 71 13.21 -8.54 -10.92
N ILE A 72 11.99 -9.08 -11.06
CA ILE A 72 11.68 -10.48 -10.72
C ILE A 72 12.56 -11.45 -11.51
N LYS A 73 12.75 -11.22 -12.81
CA LYS A 73 13.65 -12.04 -13.64
C LYS A 73 15.06 -12.06 -13.06
N THR A 74 15.64 -10.91 -12.74
CA THR A 74 17.02 -10.83 -12.23
C THR A 74 17.19 -11.48 -10.86
N GLN A 75 16.16 -11.47 -10.02
CA GLN A 75 16.24 -12.02 -8.67
C GLN A 75 15.91 -13.53 -8.60
N TYR A 76 14.98 -14.00 -9.44
CA TYR A 76 14.40 -15.35 -9.26
C TYR A 76 14.48 -16.24 -10.51
N PHE A 77 14.46 -15.67 -11.73
CA PHE A 77 14.30 -16.45 -12.97
C PHE A 77 15.26 -15.99 -14.06
N ASN A 78 16.59 -16.09 -13.83
CA ASN A 78 17.60 -15.60 -14.77
C ASN A 78 17.49 -16.18 -16.18
N ASN A 79 16.95 -17.40 -16.32
CA ASN A 79 16.74 -18.10 -17.58
C ASN A 79 15.35 -17.87 -18.21
N CYS A 80 14.51 -17.00 -17.63
CA CYS A 80 13.21 -16.65 -18.20
C CYS A 80 13.39 -15.88 -19.53
N ASP A 81 12.73 -16.35 -20.59
CA ASP A 81 12.66 -15.63 -21.86
C ASP A 81 11.61 -14.50 -21.73
N LEU A 82 12.04 -13.39 -21.14
CA LEU A 82 11.19 -12.21 -20.87
C LEU A 82 11.38 -11.15 -21.93
N ASN A 83 10.28 -10.76 -22.57
CA ASN A 83 10.18 -9.71 -23.57
C ASN A 83 9.28 -8.59 -23.03
N ILE A 84 9.75 -7.35 -23.00
CA ILE A 84 9.00 -6.20 -22.50
C ILE A 84 8.78 -5.20 -23.62
N VAL A 85 7.51 -4.85 -23.85
CA VAL A 85 7.13 -3.73 -24.72
C VAL A 85 7.02 -2.50 -23.85
N TRP A 86 8.11 -1.71 -23.83
CA TRP A 86 8.21 -0.50 -23.04
C TRP A 86 7.28 0.60 -23.54
N MET A 87 6.79 1.43 -22.64
CA MET A 87 6.00 2.61 -22.99
C MET A 87 6.87 3.66 -23.69
N LYS A 88 6.24 4.45 -24.55
CA LYS A 88 6.86 5.63 -25.16
C LYS A 88 6.35 6.89 -24.46
N ASN A 89 7.26 7.86 -24.27
CA ASN A 89 6.93 9.21 -23.74
C ASN A 89 6.29 9.21 -22.34
N TRP A 90 6.47 8.16 -21.56
CA TRP A 90 6.04 8.15 -20.15
C TRP A 90 7.21 8.54 -19.24
N ASN A 91 6.90 9.27 -18.19
CA ASN A 91 7.85 9.69 -17.15
C ASN A 91 7.34 9.20 -15.79
N ARG A 92 8.20 8.60 -15.00
CA ARG A 92 7.89 8.08 -13.65
C ARG A 92 7.25 9.13 -12.72
N ASN A 93 7.65 10.39 -12.86
CA ASN A 93 7.13 11.49 -12.04
C ASN A 93 5.79 12.04 -12.54
N SER A 94 5.21 11.48 -13.60
CA SER A 94 3.87 11.83 -14.04
C SER A 94 2.81 11.13 -13.17
N LEU A 95 1.71 11.83 -12.89
CA LEU A 95 0.48 11.22 -12.41
C LEU A 95 -0.28 10.60 -13.60
N PHE A 96 -1.17 9.66 -13.31
CA PHE A 96 -1.89 8.96 -14.37
C PHE A 96 -2.76 9.88 -15.25
N ASP A 97 -3.39 10.90 -14.66
CA ASP A 97 -4.20 11.89 -15.38
C ASP A 97 -3.40 12.77 -16.33
N GLU A 98 -2.09 12.93 -16.12
CA GLU A 98 -1.19 13.62 -17.03
C GLU A 98 -0.84 12.79 -18.29
N THR A 99 -1.18 11.50 -18.31
CA THR A 99 -0.94 10.62 -19.47
C THR A 99 -1.97 10.79 -20.58
N GLY A 100 -3.10 11.44 -20.33
CA GLY A 100 -4.23 11.52 -21.23
C GLY A 100 -5.00 10.21 -21.44
N LEU A 101 -4.64 9.14 -20.73
CA LEU A 101 -5.33 7.85 -20.83
C LEU A 101 -6.59 7.85 -19.93
N PRO A 102 -7.67 7.17 -20.36
CA PRO A 102 -8.86 7.02 -19.54
C PRO A 102 -8.56 6.15 -18.32
N TRP A 103 -9.11 6.52 -17.16
CA TRP A 103 -9.05 5.67 -15.96
C TRP A 103 -9.94 4.44 -16.16
N ILE A 104 -9.30 3.30 -16.33
CA ILE A 104 -9.98 2.00 -16.31
C ILE A 104 -9.84 1.44 -14.90
N LEU A 105 -10.98 1.13 -14.25
CA LEU A 105 -10.97 0.65 -12.88
C LEU A 105 -10.15 -0.66 -12.76
N PRO A 106 -9.00 -0.64 -12.08
CA PRO A 106 -8.23 -1.87 -11.90
C PRO A 106 -8.90 -2.84 -10.91
N SER A 107 -9.84 -2.33 -10.12
CA SER A 107 -10.68 -3.08 -9.18
C SER A 107 -11.96 -2.29 -8.91
N PRO A 108 -13.10 -2.93 -8.56
CA PRO A 108 -14.33 -2.24 -8.16
C PRO A 108 -14.12 -1.25 -6.98
N ASN A 109 -13.17 -1.54 -6.09
CA ASN A 109 -12.81 -0.65 -4.98
C ASN A 109 -11.65 0.31 -5.29
N MET A 110 -11.36 0.56 -6.58
CA MET A 110 -10.35 1.51 -7.03
C MET A 110 -10.94 2.49 -8.05
N PRO A 111 -11.96 3.29 -7.63
CA PRO A 111 -12.74 4.11 -8.56
C PRO A 111 -11.95 5.29 -9.15
N THR A 112 -10.96 5.80 -8.45
CA THR A 112 -10.24 7.02 -8.85
C THR A 112 -8.74 6.93 -8.64
N LEU A 113 -8.00 7.83 -9.28
CA LEU A 113 -6.57 8.02 -9.03
C LEU A 113 -6.30 8.39 -7.55
N LYS A 114 -7.18 9.18 -6.93
CA LYS A 114 -7.05 9.56 -5.51
C LYS A 114 -7.10 8.34 -4.61
N THR A 115 -8.04 7.43 -4.87
CA THR A 115 -8.12 6.13 -4.19
C THR A 115 -6.81 5.34 -4.36
N ALA A 116 -6.25 5.30 -5.58
CA ALA A 116 -4.99 4.60 -5.84
C ALA A 116 -3.79 5.21 -5.09
N MET A 117 -3.79 6.53 -4.89
CA MET A 117 -2.71 7.21 -4.16
C MET A 117 -2.74 6.95 -2.65
N VAL A 118 -3.91 6.83 -2.03
CA VAL A 118 -4.01 6.54 -0.59
C VAL A 118 -3.89 5.04 -0.29
N TYR A 119 -4.24 4.18 -1.24
CA TYR A 119 -4.31 2.73 -1.08
C TYR A 119 -3.04 2.09 -0.47
N PRO A 120 -1.80 2.44 -0.87
CA PRO A 120 -0.62 1.75 -0.33
C PRO A 120 -0.51 1.80 1.20
N GLY A 121 -1.06 2.84 1.84
CA GLY A 121 -1.10 2.94 3.29
C GLY A 121 -2.40 2.43 3.89
N THR A 122 -3.53 2.88 3.36
CA THR A 122 -4.85 2.63 3.96
C THR A 122 -5.30 1.17 3.85
N VAL A 123 -4.76 0.40 2.91
CA VAL A 123 -4.98 -1.06 2.83
C VAL A 123 -4.54 -1.80 4.10
N LEU A 124 -3.57 -1.30 4.85
CA LEU A 124 -3.15 -1.88 6.13
C LEU A 124 -4.28 -1.93 7.17
N ALA A 125 -5.27 -1.04 7.04
CA ALA A 125 -6.47 -1.08 7.87
C ALA A 125 -7.30 -2.37 7.71
N GLU A 126 -7.10 -3.14 6.63
CA GLU A 126 -7.75 -4.45 6.46
C GLU A 126 -7.42 -5.41 7.60
N ALA A 127 -6.23 -5.29 8.17
CA ALA A 127 -5.78 -6.07 9.31
C ALA A 127 -6.18 -5.50 10.69
N LEU A 128 -7.00 -4.46 10.71
CA LEU A 128 -7.50 -3.81 11.92
C LEU A 128 -9.03 -3.85 11.97
N ASN A 129 -9.60 -3.61 13.14
CA ASN A 129 -11.04 -3.46 13.32
C ASN A 129 -11.52 -2.02 13.06
N ILE A 130 -10.98 -1.39 12.01
CA ILE A 130 -11.45 -0.11 11.45
C ILE A 130 -11.86 -0.32 10.00
N SER A 131 -12.87 0.41 9.54
CA SER A 131 -13.26 0.41 8.13
C SER A 131 -12.28 1.26 7.34
N GLU A 132 -11.82 0.72 6.22
CA GLU A 132 -11.05 1.42 5.19
C GLU A 132 -11.95 2.04 4.10
N GLY A 133 -13.23 2.27 4.42
CA GLY A 133 -14.19 2.89 3.52
C GLY A 133 -14.74 1.98 2.41
N ARG A 134 -14.44 0.67 2.40
CA ARG A 134 -15.11 -0.28 1.50
C ARG A 134 -16.62 -0.26 1.79
N GLY A 135 -17.44 -0.35 0.74
CA GLY A 135 -18.89 -0.18 0.88
C GLY A 135 -19.36 1.29 0.87
N THR A 136 -18.46 2.23 0.57
CA THR A 136 -18.74 3.63 0.26
C THR A 136 -18.36 3.94 -1.20
N THR A 137 -18.63 5.15 -1.66
CA THR A 137 -18.24 5.62 -3.01
C THR A 137 -16.77 6.01 -3.13
N ILE A 138 -16.04 6.14 -2.02
CA ILE A 138 -14.63 6.56 -1.95
C ILE A 138 -13.83 5.62 -1.02
N PRO A 139 -13.77 4.31 -1.37
CA PRO A 139 -13.03 3.34 -0.58
C PRO A 139 -11.56 3.74 -0.44
N PHE A 140 -10.96 3.40 0.69
CA PHE A 140 -9.59 3.74 1.07
C PHE A 140 -9.30 5.23 1.31
N GLU A 141 -10.10 6.16 0.78
CA GLU A 141 -9.99 7.58 1.09
C GLU A 141 -10.60 7.91 2.47
N LEU A 142 -11.49 7.04 2.95
CA LEU A 142 -12.11 7.09 4.27
C LEU A 142 -11.55 6.01 5.19
N PHE A 143 -11.40 6.35 6.45
CA PHE A 143 -11.19 5.38 7.51
C PHE A 143 -11.99 5.76 8.76
N GLY A 144 -12.51 4.78 9.47
CA GLY A 144 -13.34 5.05 10.64
C GLY A 144 -13.88 3.80 11.32
N ALA A 145 -14.48 4.03 12.49
CA ALA A 145 -15.16 3.00 13.26
C ALA A 145 -16.20 3.65 14.17
N PRO A 146 -17.18 2.88 14.70
CA PRO A 146 -18.19 3.41 15.63
C PRO A 146 -17.61 3.97 16.95
N PHE A 147 -16.43 3.50 17.35
CA PHE A 147 -15.79 3.87 18.63
C PHE A 147 -14.80 5.06 18.50
N ILE A 148 -14.61 5.62 17.30
CA ILE A 148 -13.71 6.75 17.08
C ILE A 148 -14.43 8.06 17.37
N ASP A 149 -13.77 8.95 18.15
CA ASP A 149 -14.10 10.37 18.25
C ASP A 149 -13.32 11.11 17.16
N PRO A 150 -13.98 11.53 16.06
CA PRO A 150 -13.28 12.05 14.90
C PRO A 150 -12.67 13.43 15.14
N GLU A 151 -13.24 14.23 16.05
CA GLU A 151 -12.70 15.55 16.40
C GLU A 151 -11.40 15.41 17.19
N LYS A 152 -11.36 14.53 18.20
CA LYS A 152 -10.14 14.25 18.94
C LYS A 152 -9.04 13.68 18.04
N LEU A 153 -9.42 12.77 17.14
CA LEU A 153 -8.48 12.18 16.18
C LEU A 153 -7.91 13.24 15.26
N LYS A 154 -8.77 14.09 14.69
CA LYS A 154 -8.33 15.21 13.83
C LYS A 154 -7.39 16.17 14.56
N ILE A 155 -7.73 16.61 15.77
CA ILE A 155 -6.89 17.49 16.57
C ILE A 155 -5.51 16.86 16.86
N ASN A 156 -5.46 15.55 17.10
CA ASN A 156 -4.19 14.83 17.30
C ASN A 156 -3.34 14.83 16.03
N LEU A 157 -3.94 14.51 14.88
CA LEU A 157 -3.24 14.45 13.59
C LEU A 157 -2.79 15.83 13.10
N ASP A 158 -3.61 16.85 13.26
CA ASP A 158 -3.26 18.24 12.87
C ASP A 158 -1.98 18.73 13.57
N LYS A 159 -1.79 18.35 14.84
CA LYS A 159 -0.58 18.71 15.62
C LYS A 159 0.71 18.07 15.08
N ARG A 160 0.59 16.98 14.31
CA ARG A 160 1.75 16.25 13.77
C ARG A 160 2.33 16.92 12.52
N ASN A 161 1.61 17.88 11.90
CA ASN A 161 2.01 18.59 10.68
C ASN A 161 2.46 17.62 9.58
N ILE A 162 1.68 16.58 9.30
CA ILE A 162 1.99 15.54 8.33
C ILE A 162 2.02 16.16 6.92
N PRO A 163 3.14 16.04 6.18
CA PRO A 163 3.25 16.68 4.87
C PRO A 163 2.41 15.95 3.81
N GLY A 164 2.01 16.69 2.77
CA GLY A 164 1.38 16.16 1.57
C GLY A 164 -0.10 15.79 1.71
N CYS A 165 -0.69 15.92 2.88
CA CYS A 165 -2.12 15.66 3.07
C CYS A 165 -2.76 16.50 4.19
N ILE A 166 -4.09 16.57 4.16
CA ILE A 166 -4.92 17.10 5.24
C ILE A 166 -6.05 16.10 5.55
N PHE A 167 -6.57 16.17 6.77
CA PHE A 167 -7.65 15.32 7.24
C PHE A 167 -8.94 16.11 7.42
N ARG A 168 -10.04 15.56 6.94
CA ARG A 168 -11.37 16.12 7.11
C ARG A 168 -12.24 15.16 7.91
N VAL A 169 -12.90 15.65 8.96
CA VAL A 169 -13.89 14.85 9.70
C VAL A 169 -14.99 14.36 8.75
N HIS A 170 -15.29 13.07 8.82
CA HIS A 170 -16.30 12.44 8.00
C HIS A 170 -16.94 11.26 8.72
N SER A 171 -18.27 11.19 8.68
CA SER A 171 -19.04 10.03 9.14
C SER A 171 -19.65 9.34 7.93
N PHE A 172 -19.68 8.01 7.94
CA PHE A 172 -20.17 7.20 6.84
C PHE A 172 -20.77 5.88 7.31
N ILE A 173 -21.64 5.30 6.49
CA ILE A 173 -22.24 3.99 6.75
C ILE A 173 -21.84 3.07 5.59
N PRO A 174 -20.93 2.10 5.81
CA PRO A 174 -20.59 1.12 4.78
C PRO A 174 -21.80 0.26 4.40
N THR A 175 -21.96 -0.05 3.12
CA THR A 175 -23.03 -0.93 2.64
C THR A 175 -22.65 -2.42 2.69
N PHE A 176 -21.36 -2.73 2.76
CA PHE A 176 -20.81 -4.09 2.92
C PHE A 176 -19.46 -4.05 3.64
N ASN A 177 -18.92 -5.22 3.99
CA ASN A 177 -17.67 -5.41 4.72
C ASN A 177 -17.78 -4.95 6.18
N LYS A 178 -16.71 -4.41 6.77
CA LYS A 178 -16.65 -4.01 8.16
C LYS A 178 -17.68 -2.94 8.47
N PHE A 179 -18.40 -3.16 9.57
CA PHE A 179 -19.43 -2.23 10.07
C PHE A 179 -20.56 -1.95 9.07
N ALA A 180 -20.89 -2.88 8.16
CA ALA A 180 -22.00 -2.73 7.24
C ALA A 180 -23.29 -2.33 7.96
N GLY A 181 -23.95 -1.27 7.49
CA GLY A 181 -25.17 -0.72 8.10
C GLY A 181 -24.96 0.06 9.40
N THR A 182 -23.71 0.20 9.89
CA THR A 182 -23.41 0.89 11.14
C THR A 182 -22.69 2.22 10.85
N ASN A 183 -23.05 3.27 11.57
CA ASN A 183 -22.37 4.56 11.43
C ASN A 183 -20.93 4.46 11.93
N CYS A 184 -19.99 4.77 11.07
CA CYS A 184 -18.57 4.91 11.36
C CYS A 184 -18.20 6.39 11.43
N ASN A 185 -17.58 6.79 12.52
CA ASN A 185 -16.99 8.12 12.66
C ASN A 185 -15.50 8.02 12.32
N GLY A 186 -14.96 8.97 11.59
CA GLY A 186 -13.57 8.93 11.17
C GLY A 186 -13.17 10.13 10.36
N LEU A 187 -12.21 9.93 9.48
CA LEU A 187 -11.63 10.98 8.66
C LEU A 187 -11.55 10.59 7.18
N GLN A 188 -11.57 11.59 6.31
CA GLN A 188 -11.17 11.49 4.91
C GLN A 188 -9.78 12.07 4.75
N ILE A 189 -8.94 11.37 3.97
CA ILE A 189 -7.61 11.84 3.58
C ILE A 189 -7.73 12.63 2.28
N HIS A 190 -7.25 13.88 2.29
CA HIS A 190 -7.10 14.69 1.09
C HIS A 190 -5.62 14.93 0.81
N ILE A 191 -5.12 14.42 -0.31
CA ILE A 191 -3.74 14.64 -0.75
C ILE A 191 -3.65 16.06 -1.32
N THR A 192 -2.73 16.84 -0.78
CA THR A 192 -2.46 18.23 -1.18
C THR A 192 -1.21 18.34 -2.05
N ASP A 193 -0.23 17.47 -1.83
CA ASP A 193 0.98 17.35 -2.63
C ASP A 193 1.44 15.88 -2.72
N PRO A 194 1.27 15.23 -3.89
CA PRO A 194 1.70 13.84 -4.08
C PRO A 194 3.20 13.61 -3.88
N SER A 195 4.04 14.62 -4.11
CA SER A 195 5.50 14.47 -4.02
C SER A 195 5.99 14.37 -2.57
N SER A 196 5.26 14.94 -1.63
CA SER A 196 5.54 14.91 -0.19
C SER A 196 4.60 13.97 0.58
N TYR A 197 3.66 13.30 -0.10
CA TYR A 197 2.74 12.34 0.52
C TYR A 197 3.36 10.96 0.61
N PHE A 198 3.64 10.50 1.81
CA PHE A 198 4.15 9.17 2.13
C PHE A 198 3.00 8.29 2.64
N PRO A 199 2.35 7.48 1.78
CA PRO A 199 1.08 6.84 2.11
C PRO A 199 1.19 5.88 3.30
N VAL A 200 2.29 5.15 3.42
CA VAL A 200 2.48 4.16 4.50
C VAL A 200 2.80 4.86 5.82
N ALA A 201 3.68 5.85 5.79
CA ALA A 201 3.97 6.66 6.97
C ALA A 201 2.70 7.35 7.49
N VAL A 202 1.89 7.94 6.59
CA VAL A 202 0.60 8.56 6.95
C VAL A 202 -0.35 7.55 7.59
N ALA A 203 -0.46 6.34 7.04
CA ALA A 203 -1.32 5.31 7.63
C ALA A 203 -0.88 4.93 9.06
N PHE A 204 0.41 4.79 9.30
CA PHE A 204 0.92 4.52 10.64
C PHE A 204 0.69 5.67 11.61
N GLU A 205 0.87 6.93 11.17
CA GLU A 205 0.52 8.11 11.97
C GLU A 205 -0.96 8.11 12.36
N VAL A 206 -1.84 7.71 11.43
CA VAL A 206 -3.27 7.56 11.68
C VAL A 206 -3.53 6.45 12.72
N PHE A 207 -2.92 5.28 12.56
CA PHE A 207 -3.13 4.16 13.50
C PHE A 207 -2.62 4.50 14.89
N GLU A 208 -1.45 5.12 15.00
CA GLU A 208 -0.89 5.61 16.27
C GLU A 208 -1.85 6.63 16.92
N ALA A 209 -2.35 7.59 16.15
CA ALA A 209 -3.32 8.57 16.63
C ALA A 209 -4.61 7.92 17.12
N ILE A 210 -5.13 6.89 16.44
CA ILE A 210 -6.30 6.13 16.87
C ILE A 210 -6.00 5.42 18.19
N PHE A 211 -4.84 4.76 18.36
CA PHE A 211 -4.44 4.15 19.63
C PHE A 211 -4.40 5.16 20.77
N GLN A 212 -3.94 6.38 20.51
CA GLN A 212 -3.81 7.44 21.52
C GLN A 212 -5.14 8.12 21.87
N THR A 213 -6.10 8.16 20.96
CA THR A 213 -7.35 8.92 21.10
C THR A 213 -8.58 8.09 21.40
N THR A 214 -8.47 6.76 21.32
CA THR A 214 -9.57 5.84 21.64
C THR A 214 -9.34 5.13 22.98
N PRO A 215 -10.39 4.63 23.65
CA PRO A 215 -10.23 3.85 24.88
C PRO A 215 -9.30 2.65 24.66
N PRO A 216 -8.47 2.28 25.65
CA PRO A 216 -7.60 1.11 25.57
C PRO A 216 -8.36 -0.16 25.17
N GLY A 217 -7.81 -0.91 24.20
CA GLY A 217 -8.43 -2.13 23.68
C GLY A 217 -9.55 -1.93 22.66
N SER A 218 -9.91 -0.69 22.30
CA SER A 218 -10.89 -0.42 21.24
C SER A 218 -10.35 -0.78 19.87
N LEU A 219 -9.13 -0.31 19.54
CA LEU A 219 -8.44 -0.71 18.31
C LEU A 219 -7.80 -2.08 18.50
N LYS A 220 -8.07 -3.01 17.57
CA LYS A 220 -7.59 -4.39 17.63
C LYS A 220 -7.02 -4.81 16.29
N PHE A 221 -5.96 -5.60 16.32
CA PHE A 221 -5.48 -6.34 15.17
C PHE A 221 -6.38 -7.55 14.93
N LYS A 222 -6.56 -7.90 13.65
CA LYS A 222 -7.23 -9.15 13.28
C LYS A 222 -6.31 -10.33 13.51
N ASP A 223 -6.90 -11.43 13.94
CA ASP A 223 -6.24 -12.73 14.03
C ASP A 223 -6.22 -13.42 12.65
N PRO A 224 -5.31 -14.39 12.43
CA PRO A 224 -5.36 -15.27 11.28
C PRO A 224 -6.72 -16.02 11.19
N PRO A 225 -7.15 -16.50 9.99
CA PRO A 225 -6.41 -16.50 8.72
C PRO A 225 -6.56 -15.18 7.92
N TYR A 226 -5.60 -14.95 7.01
CA TYR A 226 -5.67 -13.87 6.04
C TYR A 226 -5.03 -14.33 4.70
N GLU A 227 -5.76 -14.17 3.59
CA GLU A 227 -5.28 -14.42 2.21
C GLU A 227 -4.47 -15.73 2.08
N TYR A 228 -5.09 -16.86 2.51
CA TYR A 228 -4.53 -18.22 2.52
C TYR A 228 -3.38 -18.45 3.52
N GLU A 229 -3.03 -17.45 4.35
CA GLU A 229 -2.10 -17.62 5.47
C GLU A 229 -2.86 -17.85 6.77
N PHE A 230 -2.46 -18.88 7.55
CA PHE A 230 -3.22 -19.38 8.70
C PHE A 230 -2.49 -19.17 10.04
N LYS A 231 -1.24 -18.72 10.03
CA LYS A 231 -0.39 -18.60 11.22
C LYS A 231 0.09 -17.19 11.50
N LEU A 232 0.50 -16.47 10.46
CA LEU A 232 1.05 -15.13 10.58
C LEU A 232 -0.07 -14.11 10.83
N MET A 233 0.22 -13.11 11.62
CA MET A 233 -0.70 -12.00 11.85
C MET A 233 -0.97 -11.24 10.56
N PRO A 234 -2.23 -10.98 10.19
CA PRO A 234 -2.59 -10.25 8.97
C PRO A 234 -1.85 -8.92 8.81
N PHE A 235 -1.68 -8.18 9.91
CA PHE A 235 -0.97 -6.92 9.89
C PHE A 235 0.51 -7.08 9.53
N ASP A 236 1.16 -8.13 10.03
CA ASP A 236 2.58 -8.41 9.77
C ASP A 236 2.80 -8.82 8.31
N ILE A 237 1.89 -9.60 7.73
CA ILE A 237 1.87 -9.96 6.31
C ILE A 237 1.78 -8.69 5.44
N LEU A 238 0.83 -7.81 5.78
CA LEU A 238 0.59 -6.58 5.03
C LEU A 238 1.73 -5.57 5.18
N SER A 239 2.22 -5.34 6.40
CA SER A 239 3.33 -4.40 6.63
C SER A 239 4.67 -4.91 6.11
N GLY A 240 4.90 -6.23 6.14
CA GLY A 240 6.12 -6.86 5.65
C GLY A 240 7.01 -7.44 6.75
N ASP A 241 6.71 -7.16 8.00
CA ASP A 241 7.31 -7.74 9.20
C ASP A 241 6.42 -7.49 10.44
N SER A 242 6.83 -8.03 11.60
CA SER A 242 6.12 -7.83 12.87
C SER A 242 6.49 -6.55 13.62
N VAL A 243 7.46 -5.79 13.14
CA VAL A 243 8.03 -4.65 13.88
C VAL A 243 6.99 -3.56 14.05
N MET A 244 6.31 -3.17 12.97
CA MET A 244 5.33 -2.09 13.01
C MET A 244 4.16 -2.37 13.97
N ARG A 245 3.64 -3.61 13.97
CA ARG A 245 2.60 -3.99 14.92
C ARG A 245 3.07 -3.90 16.37
N ARG A 246 4.28 -4.40 16.65
CA ARG A 246 4.87 -4.33 17.98
C ARG A 246 5.14 -2.90 18.43
N SER A 247 5.59 -2.04 17.51
CA SER A 247 5.84 -0.63 17.78
C SER A 247 4.55 0.10 18.14
N LEU A 248 3.46 -0.11 17.39
CA LEU A 248 2.15 0.45 17.72
C LEU A 248 1.65 -0.01 19.10
N LEU A 249 1.81 -1.30 19.43
CA LEU A 249 1.39 -1.86 20.74
C LEU A 249 2.22 -1.31 21.90
N ASN A 250 3.50 -1.00 21.66
CA ASN A 250 4.44 -0.51 22.69
C ASN A 250 4.55 1.02 22.71
N GLY A 251 3.76 1.72 21.89
CA GLY A 251 3.80 3.18 21.82
C GLY A 251 5.12 3.75 21.30
N ILE A 252 5.85 3.00 20.47
CA ILE A 252 7.06 3.48 19.78
C ILE A 252 6.62 4.40 18.63
N PRO A 253 7.15 5.64 18.58
CA PRO A 253 6.73 6.60 17.57
C PRO A 253 7.00 6.12 16.13
N VAL A 254 6.07 6.39 15.23
CA VAL A 254 6.20 6.09 13.79
C VAL A 254 7.49 6.66 13.18
N ALA A 255 7.91 7.84 13.64
CA ALA A 255 9.15 8.48 13.18
C ALA A 255 10.40 7.59 13.37
N THR A 256 10.46 6.81 14.45
CA THR A 256 11.56 5.87 14.72
C THR A 256 11.56 4.73 13.70
N GLU A 257 10.39 4.15 13.45
CA GLU A 257 10.26 3.05 12.48
C GLU A 257 10.49 3.54 11.05
N ARG A 258 10.08 4.78 10.75
CA ARG A 258 10.32 5.36 9.44
C ARG A 258 11.81 5.43 9.10
N GLN A 259 12.68 5.76 10.05
CA GLN A 259 14.12 5.76 9.82
C GLN A 259 14.65 4.37 9.44
N ARG A 260 14.12 3.31 10.07
CA ARG A 260 14.47 1.92 9.76
C ARG A 260 14.16 1.57 8.30
N TRP A 261 12.92 1.73 7.87
CA TRP A 261 12.56 1.34 6.51
C TRP A 261 13.12 2.27 5.43
N LEU A 262 13.46 3.52 5.75
CA LEU A 262 14.15 4.40 4.81
C LEU A 262 15.56 3.87 4.48
N SER A 263 16.28 3.31 5.45
CA SER A 263 17.55 2.63 5.19
C SER A 263 17.36 1.40 4.28
N GLU A 264 16.37 0.56 4.58
CA GLU A 264 16.05 -0.61 3.74
C GLU A 264 15.65 -0.22 2.29
N ILE A 265 14.95 0.90 2.15
CA ILE A 265 14.55 1.45 0.84
C ILE A 265 15.77 1.94 0.07
N GLU A 266 16.78 2.52 0.72
CA GLU A 266 17.97 3.01 0.04
C GLU A 266 18.73 1.86 -0.62
N ASP A 267 18.93 0.75 0.09
CA ASP A 267 19.53 -0.47 -0.47
C ASP A 267 18.74 -0.97 -1.68
N PHE A 268 17.41 -1.03 -1.56
CA PHE A 268 16.53 -1.42 -2.67
C PHE A 268 16.62 -0.46 -3.87
N ARG A 269 16.75 0.86 -3.63
CA ARG A 269 16.86 1.87 -4.69
C ARG A 269 18.13 1.73 -5.50
N GLU A 270 19.25 1.38 -4.87
CA GLU A 270 20.51 1.13 -5.56
C GLU A 270 20.34 -0.02 -6.55
N ASP A 271 19.78 -1.16 -6.11
CA ASP A 271 19.51 -2.30 -6.98
C ASP A 271 18.53 -1.94 -8.11
N PHE A 272 17.45 -1.23 -7.79
CA PHE A 272 16.44 -0.83 -8.76
C PHE A 272 16.97 0.17 -9.79
N SER A 273 17.86 1.09 -9.41
CA SER A 273 18.39 2.12 -10.30
C SER A 273 19.07 1.54 -11.54
N GLN A 274 19.64 0.34 -11.44
CA GLN A 274 20.29 -0.38 -12.55
C GLN A 274 19.29 -0.99 -13.54
N LEU A 275 18.04 -1.13 -13.16
CA LEU A 275 16.98 -1.77 -13.95
C LEU A 275 15.89 -0.79 -14.41
N SER A 276 15.94 0.47 -13.93
CA SER A 276 14.94 1.49 -14.25
C SER A 276 14.94 1.83 -15.73
N ALA A 277 13.76 1.73 -16.36
CA ALA A 277 13.56 2.03 -17.78
C ALA A 277 13.10 3.49 -18.03
N TYR A 278 12.69 4.22 -16.97
CA TYR A 278 12.07 5.55 -17.06
C TYR A 278 12.63 6.56 -16.08
#